data_cf72bc68255d03169fb072155c5901dd
#
_entry.id   cf72bc68255d03169fb072155c5901dd
#
_cell.length_a   1.000
_cell.length_b   1.000
_cell.length_c   1.000
_cell.angle_alpha   90.00
_cell.angle_beta   90.00
_cell.angle_gamma   90.00
#
_symmetry.space_group_name_H-M   'P 1'
#
loop_
_entity.id
_entity.type
_entity.pdbx_description
1 polymer ?
#
loop_
_entity_poly.entity_id
_entity_poly.type
_entity_poly.pdbx_seq_one_letter_code
_entity_poly.pdbx_strand_id
1 'polypeptide(L)'
;EVIWVVGDEAILKSDVEVTRLQAEAEGIRYAGDPDCSIPEQIAVQKLFLHQAAIDSIEVSESEVMQGIDAQINAWVSMIGSKEKLEEYRKQTITQMREQMHDDFRNQQLIQRMKQELVKNIKVSPAQVRKYFNNLPADSIPFVPTEVEVEILTMQPRIPMEEINRVKNQLREFTDRVNKGETTFATLARLYSEDPGSA
;
A
#
# COMPACT_ATOMS: atom_id res chain seq x y z
N GLU A 1 -29.02 9.74 -26.36
CA GLU A 1 -29.35 8.57 -27.20
C GLU A 1 -29.20 7.31 -26.37
N VAL A 2 -30.23 6.44 -26.38
CA VAL A 2 -30.20 5.14 -25.70
C VAL A 2 -29.48 4.14 -26.61
N ILE A 3 -28.46 3.45 -26.09
CA ILE A 3 -27.73 2.41 -26.84
C ILE A 3 -28.29 1.02 -26.50
N TRP A 4 -28.43 0.73 -25.20
CA TRP A 4 -28.94 -0.54 -24.70
C TRP A 4 -29.95 -0.33 -23.58
N VAL A 5 -30.76 -1.33 -23.30
CA VAL A 5 -31.67 -1.38 -22.15
C VAL A 5 -31.43 -2.68 -21.40
N VAL A 6 -31.22 -2.60 -20.09
CA VAL A 6 -30.97 -3.73 -19.20
C VAL A 6 -32.03 -3.70 -18.09
N GLY A 7 -33.02 -4.60 -18.17
CA GLY A 7 -34.19 -4.52 -17.31
C GLY A 7 -34.96 -3.21 -17.58
N ASP A 8 -35.13 -2.42 -16.54
CA ASP A 8 -35.81 -1.11 -16.62
C ASP A 8 -34.83 0.07 -16.75
N GLU A 9 -33.52 -0.21 -16.87
CA GLU A 9 -32.49 0.82 -16.96
C GLU A 9 -31.90 0.96 -18.36
N ALA A 10 -31.81 2.21 -18.84
CA ALA A 10 -31.17 2.52 -20.11
C ALA A 10 -29.66 2.72 -19.93
N ILE A 11 -28.89 2.33 -20.95
CA ILE A 11 -27.49 2.71 -21.11
C ILE A 11 -27.45 3.79 -22.19
N LEU A 12 -26.95 4.96 -21.81
CA LEU A 12 -26.88 6.11 -22.69
C LEU A 12 -25.51 6.16 -23.40
N LYS A 13 -25.51 6.80 -24.56
CA LYS A 13 -24.27 7.08 -25.29
C LYS A 13 -23.29 7.91 -24.45
N SER A 14 -23.80 8.84 -23.64
CA SER A 14 -23.00 9.62 -22.70
C SER A 14 -22.25 8.75 -21.70
N ASP A 15 -22.87 7.69 -21.19
CA ASP A 15 -22.26 6.80 -20.19
C ASP A 15 -21.10 6.03 -20.79
N VAL A 16 -21.27 5.59 -22.05
CA VAL A 16 -20.22 4.92 -22.81
C VAL A 16 -19.05 5.84 -23.08
N GLU A 17 -19.30 7.09 -23.49
CA GLU A 17 -18.24 8.06 -23.75
C GLU A 17 -17.48 8.46 -22.48
N VAL A 18 -18.18 8.67 -21.36
CA VAL A 18 -17.52 8.95 -20.07
C VAL A 18 -16.64 7.79 -19.65
N THR A 19 -17.14 6.55 -19.75
CA THR A 19 -16.36 5.35 -19.42
C THR A 19 -15.14 5.20 -20.33
N ARG A 20 -15.28 5.51 -21.64
CA ARG A 20 -14.17 5.49 -22.59
C ARG A 20 -13.08 6.49 -22.21
N LEU A 21 -13.46 7.75 -21.97
CA LEU A 21 -12.51 8.80 -21.60
C LEU A 21 -11.79 8.48 -20.30
N GLN A 22 -12.49 7.89 -19.33
CA GLN A 22 -11.89 7.47 -18.08
C GLN A 22 -10.87 6.34 -18.30
N ALA A 23 -11.23 5.32 -19.07
CA ALA A 23 -10.34 4.22 -19.40
C ALA A 23 -9.07 4.69 -20.15
N GLU A 24 -9.22 5.62 -21.09
CA GLU A 24 -8.11 6.23 -21.80
C GLU A 24 -7.16 6.99 -20.84
N ALA A 25 -7.74 7.77 -19.90
CA ALA A 25 -6.97 8.50 -18.90
C ALA A 25 -6.18 7.57 -17.95
N GLU A 26 -6.73 6.39 -17.66
CA GLU A 26 -6.12 5.35 -16.83
C GLU A 26 -5.17 4.42 -17.63
N GLY A 27 -5.10 4.58 -18.94
CA GLY A 27 -4.28 3.73 -19.82
C GLY A 27 -4.82 2.31 -19.99
N ILE A 28 -6.10 2.09 -19.71
CA ILE A 28 -6.76 0.78 -19.87
C ILE A 28 -6.98 0.51 -21.35
N ARG A 29 -6.56 -0.68 -21.79
CA ARG A 29 -6.79 -1.17 -23.17
C ARG A 29 -7.85 -2.26 -23.16
N TYR A 30 -8.90 -2.07 -23.95
CA TYR A 30 -9.92 -3.09 -24.14
C TYR A 30 -9.44 -4.18 -25.08
N ALA A 31 -9.77 -5.43 -24.74
CA ALA A 31 -9.54 -6.57 -25.63
C ALA A 31 -10.72 -6.67 -26.63
N GLY A 32 -10.65 -5.95 -27.72
CA GLY A 32 -11.70 -5.92 -28.75
C GLY A 32 -12.18 -4.49 -29.05
N ASP A 33 -13.33 -4.40 -29.73
CA ASP A 33 -13.95 -3.12 -30.07
C ASP A 33 -14.52 -2.43 -28.82
N PRO A 34 -14.06 -1.23 -28.43
CA PRO A 34 -14.57 -0.50 -27.29
C PRO A 34 -16.07 -0.16 -27.41
N ASP A 35 -16.59 0.00 -28.64
CA ASP A 35 -18.00 0.30 -28.88
C ASP A 35 -18.93 -0.87 -28.51
N CYS A 36 -18.39 -2.08 -28.43
CA CYS A 36 -19.10 -3.25 -27.93
C CYS A 36 -18.77 -3.55 -26.47
N SER A 37 -17.49 -3.50 -26.12
CA SER A 37 -16.99 -3.94 -24.81
C SER A 37 -17.46 -3.02 -23.67
N ILE A 38 -17.51 -1.69 -23.91
CA ILE A 38 -17.92 -0.74 -22.87
C ILE A 38 -19.43 -0.86 -22.54
N PRO A 39 -20.34 -0.87 -23.52
CA PRO A 39 -21.76 -1.12 -23.24
C PRO A 39 -22.01 -2.44 -22.52
N GLU A 40 -21.31 -3.51 -22.93
CA GLU A 40 -21.40 -4.82 -22.27
C GLU A 40 -20.95 -4.75 -20.81
N GLN A 41 -19.84 -4.08 -20.54
CA GLN A 41 -19.34 -3.88 -19.16
C GLN A 41 -20.35 -3.12 -18.30
N ILE A 42 -20.95 -2.03 -18.82
CA ILE A 42 -21.98 -1.27 -18.13
C ILE A 42 -23.23 -2.12 -17.88
N ALA A 43 -23.64 -2.93 -18.89
CA ALA A 43 -24.77 -3.83 -18.76
C ALA A 43 -24.55 -4.87 -17.64
N VAL A 44 -23.38 -5.47 -17.58
CA VAL A 44 -23.01 -6.41 -16.50
C VAL A 44 -23.06 -5.74 -15.12
N GLN A 45 -22.59 -4.51 -15.00
CA GLN A 45 -22.67 -3.77 -13.73
C GLN A 45 -24.14 -3.53 -13.31
N LYS A 46 -25.00 -3.14 -14.25
CA LYS A 46 -26.44 -2.94 -14.00
C LYS A 46 -27.13 -4.25 -13.59
N LEU A 47 -26.77 -5.39 -14.21
CA LEU A 47 -27.28 -6.71 -13.82
C LEU A 47 -26.88 -7.05 -12.36
N PHE A 48 -25.65 -6.76 -11.96
CA PHE A 48 -25.22 -6.97 -10.57
C PHE A 48 -26.00 -6.10 -9.59
N LEU A 49 -26.25 -4.84 -9.92
CA LEU A 49 -27.04 -3.93 -9.08
C LEU A 49 -28.49 -4.40 -8.96
N HIS A 50 -29.09 -4.82 -10.07
CA HIS A 50 -30.44 -5.38 -10.09
C HIS A 50 -30.54 -6.64 -9.23
N GLN A 51 -29.59 -7.57 -9.37
CA GLN A 51 -29.54 -8.79 -8.56
C GLN A 51 -29.31 -8.47 -7.07
N ALA A 52 -28.46 -7.50 -6.77
CA ALA A 52 -28.24 -7.06 -5.39
C ALA A 52 -29.53 -6.55 -4.72
N ALA A 53 -30.36 -5.84 -5.49
CA ALA A 53 -31.66 -5.40 -5.01
C ALA A 53 -32.64 -6.56 -4.75
N ILE A 54 -32.67 -7.58 -5.65
CA ILE A 54 -33.47 -8.79 -5.49
C ILE A 54 -33.03 -9.55 -4.23
N ASP A 55 -31.72 -9.71 -4.04
CA ASP A 55 -31.13 -10.47 -2.92
C ASP A 55 -31.07 -9.65 -1.61
N SER A 56 -31.62 -8.42 -1.62
CA SER A 56 -31.63 -7.51 -0.46
C SER A 56 -30.24 -7.29 0.13
N ILE A 57 -29.25 -7.12 -0.75
CA ILE A 57 -27.88 -6.80 -0.34
C ILE A 57 -27.83 -5.30 -0.03
N GLU A 58 -27.42 -4.98 1.18
CA GLU A 58 -27.30 -3.61 1.66
C GLU A 58 -25.84 -3.22 1.93
N VAL A 59 -25.54 -1.96 1.74
CA VAL A 59 -24.27 -1.32 2.11
C VAL A 59 -24.59 -0.20 3.08
N SER A 60 -23.89 -0.12 4.18
CA SER A 60 -24.10 0.92 5.17
C SER A 60 -23.57 2.27 4.69
N GLU A 61 -24.23 3.35 5.07
CA GLU A 61 -23.78 4.72 4.78
C GLU A 61 -22.35 4.98 5.30
N SER A 62 -22.03 4.41 6.46
CA SER A 62 -20.69 4.51 7.05
C SER A 62 -19.60 3.92 6.15
N GLU A 63 -19.87 2.77 5.51
CA GLU A 63 -18.91 2.14 4.60
C GLU A 63 -18.72 2.95 3.32
N VAL A 64 -19.79 3.52 2.78
CA VAL A 64 -19.73 4.40 1.61
C VAL A 64 -18.87 5.62 1.92
N MET A 65 -19.15 6.30 3.04
CA MET A 65 -18.43 7.49 3.45
C MET A 65 -16.95 7.21 3.76
N GLN A 66 -16.63 6.07 4.38
CA GLN A 66 -15.24 5.67 4.59
C GLN A 66 -14.48 5.46 3.27
N GLY A 67 -15.12 4.86 2.27
CA GLY A 67 -14.53 4.69 0.95
C GLY A 67 -14.25 6.01 0.26
N ILE A 68 -15.21 6.93 0.29
CA ILE A 68 -15.08 8.27 -0.27
C ILE A 68 -13.97 9.05 0.44
N ASP A 69 -13.95 9.02 1.78
CA ASP A 69 -12.93 9.73 2.56
C ASP A 69 -11.53 9.18 2.31
N ALA A 70 -11.37 7.87 2.15
CA ALA A 70 -10.10 7.26 1.77
C ALA A 70 -9.62 7.76 0.41
N GLN A 71 -10.51 7.85 -0.58
CA GLN A 71 -10.19 8.37 -1.92
C GLN A 71 -9.81 9.85 -1.87
N ILE A 72 -10.56 10.68 -1.16
CA ILE A 72 -10.27 12.10 -1.00
C ILE A 72 -8.92 12.29 -0.29
N ASN A 73 -8.65 11.53 0.77
CA ASN A 73 -7.37 11.59 1.48
C ASN A 73 -6.19 11.18 0.60
N ALA A 74 -6.37 10.19 -0.28
CA ALA A 74 -5.36 9.82 -1.27
C ALA A 74 -5.06 11.00 -2.23
N TRP A 75 -6.09 11.67 -2.76
CA TRP A 75 -5.92 12.85 -3.59
C TRP A 75 -5.26 14.01 -2.85
N VAL A 76 -5.65 14.26 -1.59
CA VAL A 76 -5.02 15.28 -0.73
C VAL A 76 -3.54 14.98 -0.53
N SER A 77 -3.18 13.71 -0.31
CA SER A 77 -1.78 13.30 -0.15
C SER A 77 -0.96 13.52 -1.42
N MET A 78 -1.55 13.31 -2.60
CA MET A 78 -0.89 13.54 -3.89
C MET A 78 -0.73 15.03 -4.21
N ILE A 79 -1.72 15.86 -3.90
CA ILE A 79 -1.76 17.29 -4.22
C ILE A 79 -1.10 18.14 -3.12
N GLY A 80 -1.07 17.63 -1.89
CA GLY A 80 -0.41 18.22 -0.73
C GLY A 80 -1.33 18.86 0.30
N SER A 81 -2.54 19.36 -0.06
CA SER A 81 -3.53 19.87 0.91
C SER A 81 -4.95 19.83 0.39
N LYS A 82 -5.92 19.96 1.31
CA LYS A 82 -7.35 20.02 0.97
C LYS A 82 -7.68 21.27 0.13
N GLU A 83 -7.14 22.41 0.49
CA GLU A 83 -7.36 23.70 -0.18
C GLU A 83 -6.87 23.62 -1.64
N LYS A 84 -5.69 23.05 -1.87
CA LYS A 84 -5.16 22.83 -3.22
C LYS A 84 -6.01 21.87 -4.03
N LEU A 85 -6.56 20.82 -3.40
CA LEU A 85 -7.48 19.90 -4.06
C LEU A 85 -8.77 20.59 -4.47
N GLU A 86 -9.37 21.40 -3.60
CA GLU A 86 -10.57 22.18 -3.88
C GLU A 86 -10.33 23.20 -5.01
N GLU A 87 -9.19 23.88 -4.97
CA GLU A 87 -8.80 24.83 -6.03
C GLU A 87 -8.60 24.12 -7.39
N TYR A 88 -7.92 22.97 -7.39
CA TYR A 88 -7.69 22.18 -8.60
C TYR A 88 -8.96 21.62 -9.20
N ARG A 89 -9.87 21.07 -8.36
CA ARG A 89 -11.13 20.48 -8.78
C ARG A 89 -12.22 21.54 -9.00
N LYS A 90 -12.05 22.75 -8.50
CA LYS A 90 -13.06 23.83 -8.46
C LYS A 90 -14.35 23.41 -7.75
N GLN A 91 -14.22 22.57 -6.75
CA GLN A 91 -15.31 21.99 -5.97
C GLN A 91 -14.85 21.83 -4.51
N THR A 92 -15.78 22.01 -3.57
CA THR A 92 -15.52 21.75 -2.17
C THR A 92 -15.46 20.25 -1.88
N ILE A 93 -14.79 19.85 -0.79
CA ILE A 93 -14.75 18.44 -0.34
C ILE A 93 -16.18 17.89 -0.17
N THR A 94 -17.10 18.69 0.34
CA THR A 94 -18.51 18.29 0.52
C THR A 94 -19.19 18.00 -0.82
N GLN A 95 -19.00 18.86 -1.81
CA GLN A 95 -19.54 18.63 -3.16
C GLN A 95 -18.92 17.39 -3.82
N MET A 96 -17.63 17.15 -3.62
CA MET A 96 -16.98 15.93 -4.12
C MET A 96 -17.57 14.68 -3.47
N ARG A 97 -17.84 14.70 -2.15
CA ARG A 97 -18.49 13.58 -1.44
C ARG A 97 -19.86 13.28 -1.98
N GLU A 98 -20.68 14.31 -2.14
CA GLU A 98 -22.04 14.18 -2.70
C GLU A 98 -22.02 13.60 -4.11
N GLN A 99 -21.11 14.08 -4.95
CA GLN A 99 -20.98 13.63 -6.33
C GLN A 99 -20.52 12.17 -6.43
N MET A 100 -19.65 11.72 -5.52
CA MET A 100 -19.09 10.37 -5.53
C MET A 100 -19.96 9.34 -4.80
N HIS A 101 -20.98 9.80 -4.06
CA HIS A 101 -21.76 8.96 -3.15
C HIS A 101 -22.42 7.77 -3.86
N ASP A 102 -23.17 8.03 -4.90
CA ASP A 102 -23.92 6.98 -5.60
C ASP A 102 -22.99 6.00 -6.33
N ASP A 103 -21.92 6.50 -6.91
CA ASP A 103 -20.91 5.65 -7.58
C ASP A 103 -20.24 4.71 -6.58
N PHE A 104 -19.81 5.23 -5.43
CA PHE A 104 -19.21 4.40 -4.37
C PHE A 104 -20.20 3.38 -3.81
N ARG A 105 -21.44 3.78 -3.57
CA ARG A 105 -22.48 2.87 -3.12
C ARG A 105 -22.71 1.75 -4.12
N ASN A 106 -22.85 2.07 -5.39
CA ASN A 106 -23.05 1.11 -6.46
C ASN A 106 -21.86 0.15 -6.61
N GLN A 107 -20.63 0.66 -6.57
CA GLN A 107 -19.42 -0.18 -6.59
C GLN A 107 -19.39 -1.15 -5.41
N GLN A 108 -19.73 -0.71 -4.21
CA GLN A 108 -19.81 -1.55 -3.02
C GLN A 108 -20.88 -2.64 -3.14
N LEU A 109 -22.08 -2.29 -3.65
CA LEU A 109 -23.15 -3.26 -3.90
C LEU A 109 -22.72 -4.32 -4.91
N ILE A 110 -22.11 -3.92 -6.02
CA ILE A 110 -21.59 -4.84 -7.04
C ILE A 110 -20.52 -5.77 -6.42
N GLN A 111 -19.61 -5.22 -5.62
CA GLN A 111 -18.57 -6.01 -4.98
C GLN A 111 -19.14 -7.04 -3.99
N ARG A 112 -20.12 -6.65 -3.17
CA ARG A 112 -20.80 -7.57 -2.27
C ARG A 112 -21.58 -8.64 -3.02
N MET A 113 -22.28 -8.26 -4.09
CA MET A 113 -22.99 -9.23 -4.93
C MET A 113 -22.03 -10.27 -5.53
N LYS A 114 -20.87 -9.84 -6.04
CA LYS A 114 -19.83 -10.76 -6.53
C LYS A 114 -19.33 -11.70 -5.43
N GLN A 115 -19.11 -11.18 -4.21
CA GLN A 115 -18.70 -12.01 -3.07
C GLN A 115 -19.78 -13.03 -2.69
N GLU A 116 -21.06 -12.61 -2.69
CA GLU A 116 -22.18 -13.50 -2.40
C GLU A 116 -22.26 -14.66 -3.38
N LEU A 117 -22.07 -14.41 -4.67
CA LEU A 117 -22.07 -15.45 -5.70
C LEU A 117 -20.98 -16.50 -5.50
N VAL A 118 -19.82 -16.10 -4.99
CA VAL A 118 -18.67 -17.02 -4.85
C VAL A 118 -18.46 -17.55 -3.42
N LYS A 119 -19.22 -17.09 -2.44
CA LYS A 119 -19.03 -17.45 -1.01
C LYS A 119 -19.04 -18.94 -0.72
N ASN A 120 -19.78 -19.69 -1.50
CA ASN A 120 -19.91 -21.14 -1.35
C ASN A 120 -18.93 -21.94 -2.22
N ILE A 121 -18.14 -21.27 -3.05
CA ILE A 121 -17.17 -21.92 -3.92
C ILE A 121 -15.96 -22.33 -3.07
N LYS A 122 -15.72 -23.64 -3.00
CA LYS A 122 -14.53 -24.19 -2.32
C LYS A 122 -13.56 -24.71 -3.38
N VAL A 123 -12.34 -24.21 -3.35
CA VAL A 123 -11.28 -24.67 -4.24
C VAL A 123 -10.37 -25.62 -3.47
N SER A 124 -10.23 -26.86 -3.98
CA SER A 124 -9.33 -27.85 -3.37
C SER A 124 -7.87 -27.62 -3.78
N PRO A 125 -6.88 -28.01 -2.97
CA PRO A 125 -5.47 -27.96 -3.36
C PRO A 125 -5.15 -28.70 -4.66
N ALA A 126 -5.90 -29.75 -4.96
CA ALA A 126 -5.74 -30.49 -6.21
C ALA A 126 -6.17 -29.68 -7.44
N GLN A 127 -7.27 -28.90 -7.31
CA GLN A 127 -7.72 -27.99 -8.38
C GLN A 127 -6.71 -26.86 -8.60
N VAL A 128 -6.13 -26.30 -7.53
CA VAL A 128 -5.07 -25.28 -7.63
C VAL A 128 -3.86 -25.84 -8.37
N ARG A 129 -3.37 -27.03 -8.00
CA ARG A 129 -2.25 -27.68 -8.70
C ARG A 129 -2.56 -27.96 -10.17
N LYS A 130 -3.77 -28.44 -10.46
CA LYS A 130 -4.19 -28.71 -11.83
C LYS A 130 -4.22 -27.43 -12.67
N TYR A 131 -4.75 -26.33 -12.10
CA TYR A 131 -4.76 -25.02 -12.75
C TYR A 131 -3.34 -24.54 -13.03
N PHE A 132 -2.47 -24.56 -12.02
CA PHE A 132 -1.08 -24.12 -12.14
C PHE A 132 -0.29 -24.92 -13.19
N ASN A 133 -0.46 -26.25 -13.22
CA ASN A 133 0.23 -27.10 -14.17
C ASN A 133 -0.26 -26.91 -15.63
N ASN A 134 -1.44 -26.34 -15.81
CA ASN A 134 -2.01 -26.04 -17.13
C ASN A 134 -1.69 -24.63 -17.63
N LEU A 135 -1.06 -23.78 -16.79
CA LEU A 135 -0.62 -22.46 -17.23
C LEU A 135 0.50 -22.58 -18.26
N PRO A 136 0.47 -21.77 -19.33
CA PRO A 136 1.61 -21.63 -20.23
C PRO A 136 2.86 -21.17 -19.47
N ALA A 137 4.03 -21.61 -19.92
CA ALA A 137 5.29 -21.32 -19.22
C ALA A 137 5.59 -19.80 -19.12
N ASP A 138 5.14 -19.01 -20.10
CA ASP A 138 5.26 -17.56 -20.14
C ASP A 138 4.31 -16.82 -19.19
N SER A 139 3.26 -17.51 -18.74
CA SER A 139 2.26 -16.97 -17.79
C SER A 139 2.59 -17.30 -16.34
N ILE A 140 3.64 -18.09 -16.06
CA ILE A 140 4.08 -18.42 -14.72
C ILE A 140 5.00 -17.30 -14.23
N PRO A 141 4.64 -16.55 -13.15
CA PRO A 141 5.49 -15.50 -12.63
C PRO A 141 6.81 -16.06 -12.10
N PHE A 142 7.91 -15.44 -12.46
CA PHE A 142 9.21 -15.77 -11.88
C PHE A 142 9.24 -15.26 -10.42
N VAL A 143 9.40 -16.18 -9.49
CA VAL A 143 9.61 -15.86 -8.08
C VAL A 143 11.11 -15.99 -7.80
N PRO A 144 11.82 -14.89 -7.52
CA PRO A 144 13.24 -14.95 -7.18
C PRO A 144 13.44 -15.67 -5.86
N THR A 145 14.62 -16.22 -5.66
CA THR A 145 14.99 -16.81 -4.38
C THR A 145 15.06 -15.71 -3.33
N GLU A 146 14.29 -15.85 -2.27
CA GLU A 146 14.38 -15.01 -1.08
C GLU A 146 15.13 -15.76 0.01
N VAL A 147 15.95 -15.03 0.73
CA VAL A 147 16.68 -15.55 1.89
C VAL A 147 16.35 -14.71 3.11
N GLU A 148 16.06 -15.37 4.21
CA GLU A 148 15.95 -14.73 5.51
C GLU A 148 17.33 -14.72 6.17
N VAL A 149 17.81 -13.54 6.54
CA VAL A 149 19.11 -13.36 7.19
C VAL A 149 18.89 -12.90 8.61
N GLU A 150 19.28 -13.76 9.56
CA GLU A 150 19.30 -13.40 10.96
C GLU A 150 20.73 -13.03 11.38
N ILE A 151 20.88 -11.90 12.06
CA ILE A 151 22.18 -11.44 12.57
C ILE A 151 22.16 -11.50 14.08
N LEU A 152 23.00 -12.36 14.64
CA LEU A 152 23.25 -12.39 16.08
C LEU A 152 24.50 -11.55 16.40
N THR A 153 24.27 -10.39 16.99
CA THR A 153 25.37 -9.52 17.44
C THR A 153 25.67 -9.78 18.91
N MET A 154 26.88 -10.18 19.20
CA MET A 154 27.35 -10.36 20.57
C MET A 154 28.48 -9.38 20.85
N GLN A 155 28.36 -8.58 21.92
CA GLN A 155 29.50 -7.83 22.45
C GLN A 155 30.28 -8.69 23.42
N PRO A 156 31.58 -8.90 23.18
CA PRO A 156 32.41 -9.66 24.13
C PRO A 156 32.47 -8.91 25.47
N ARG A 157 32.34 -9.65 26.56
CA ARG A 157 32.52 -9.06 27.89
C ARG A 157 34.02 -8.85 28.13
N ILE A 158 34.38 -7.62 28.52
CA ILE A 158 35.76 -7.32 28.90
C ILE A 158 36.06 -8.05 30.23
N PRO A 159 37.09 -8.88 30.29
CA PRO A 159 37.45 -9.57 31.54
C PRO A 159 37.77 -8.57 32.64
N MET A 160 37.37 -8.90 33.87
CA MET A 160 37.68 -8.05 35.05
C MET A 160 39.14 -7.83 35.26
N GLU A 161 39.98 -8.78 34.88
CA GLU A 161 41.46 -8.70 34.93
C GLU A 161 41.96 -7.54 34.07
N GLU A 162 41.42 -7.40 32.85
CA GLU A 162 41.81 -6.33 31.93
C GLU A 162 41.34 -4.95 32.44
N ILE A 163 40.11 -4.89 32.98
CA ILE A 163 39.63 -3.69 33.62
C ILE A 163 40.53 -3.27 34.78
N ASN A 164 40.97 -4.23 35.61
CA ASN A 164 41.85 -3.96 36.74
C ASN A 164 43.25 -3.57 36.29
N ARG A 165 43.75 -4.19 35.22
CA ARG A 165 45.05 -3.85 34.60
C ARG A 165 45.08 -2.36 34.20
N VAL A 166 44.08 -1.93 33.43
CA VAL A 166 43.99 -0.54 32.98
C VAL A 166 43.81 0.42 34.14
N LYS A 167 43.00 0.08 35.16
CA LYS A 167 42.83 0.89 36.36
C LYS A 167 44.14 1.06 37.13
N ASN A 168 44.90 0.00 37.26
CA ASN A 168 46.20 0.08 37.99
C ASN A 168 47.23 0.90 37.21
N GLN A 169 47.24 0.77 35.87
CA GLN A 169 48.10 1.60 35.02
C GLN A 169 47.78 3.07 35.12
N LEU A 170 46.47 3.44 35.14
CA LEU A 170 46.04 4.80 35.30
C LEU A 170 46.41 5.34 36.70
N ARG A 171 46.33 4.54 37.77
CA ARG A 171 46.77 4.92 39.11
C ARG A 171 48.29 5.17 39.15
N GLU A 172 49.09 4.28 38.56
CA GLU A 172 50.55 4.49 38.45
C GLU A 172 50.87 5.81 37.71
N PHE A 173 50.18 6.10 36.60
CA PHE A 173 50.34 7.39 35.91
C PHE A 173 50.00 8.57 36.79
N THR A 174 48.92 8.47 37.56
CA THR A 174 48.52 9.52 38.53
C THR A 174 49.62 9.71 39.60
N ASP A 175 50.14 8.64 40.13
CA ASP A 175 51.21 8.71 41.15
C ASP A 175 52.48 9.33 40.62
N ARG A 176 52.88 9.02 39.37
CA ARG A 176 54.06 9.61 38.73
C ARG A 176 53.91 11.07 38.46
N VAL A 177 52.69 11.54 38.07
CA VAL A 177 52.41 12.98 37.92
C VAL A 177 52.43 13.69 39.28
N ASN A 178 51.82 13.14 40.31
CA ASN A 178 51.76 13.71 41.64
C ASN A 178 53.16 13.80 42.33
N LYS A 179 54.06 12.87 42.02
CA LYS A 179 55.44 12.89 42.51
C LYS A 179 56.34 13.84 41.67
N GLY A 180 55.84 14.43 40.62
CA GLY A 180 56.59 15.33 39.74
C GLY A 180 57.60 14.61 38.83
N GLU A 181 57.49 13.29 38.66
CA GLU A 181 58.37 12.47 37.80
C GLU A 181 58.11 12.72 36.31
N THR A 182 56.89 13.14 35.98
CA THR A 182 56.47 13.41 34.61
C THR A 182 55.27 14.38 34.61
N THR A 183 54.89 14.84 33.44
CA THR A 183 53.70 15.68 33.27
C THR A 183 52.54 14.88 32.64
N PHE A 184 51.30 15.26 32.94
CA PHE A 184 50.12 14.68 32.34
C PHE A 184 50.17 14.72 30.79
N ALA A 185 50.58 15.84 30.19
CA ALA A 185 50.68 16.01 28.77
C ALA A 185 51.69 15.00 28.11
N THR A 186 52.77 14.70 28.84
CA THR A 186 53.76 13.69 28.36
C THR A 186 53.18 12.29 28.37
N LEU A 187 52.47 11.91 29.44
CA LEU A 187 51.81 10.60 29.52
C LEU A 187 50.67 10.48 28.49
N ALA A 188 49.87 11.52 28.29
CA ALA A 188 48.79 11.54 27.30
C ALA A 188 49.34 11.29 25.89
N ARG A 189 50.42 11.99 25.50
CA ARG A 189 51.05 11.78 24.18
C ARG A 189 51.62 10.38 23.97
N LEU A 190 52.10 9.76 25.04
CA LEU A 190 52.74 8.44 24.92
C LEU A 190 51.78 7.26 24.99
N TYR A 191 50.69 7.43 25.74
CA TYR A 191 49.81 6.32 26.13
C TYR A 191 48.33 6.53 25.78
N SER A 192 47.92 7.69 25.22
CA SER A 192 46.54 7.89 24.81
C SER A 192 46.25 7.04 23.58
N GLU A 193 45.13 6.34 23.65
CA GLU A 193 44.57 5.56 22.53
C GLU A 193 43.43 6.34 21.83
N ASP A 194 43.14 7.55 22.30
CA ASP A 194 42.10 8.42 21.69
C ASP A 194 42.70 9.23 20.55
N PRO A 195 42.22 9.01 19.28
CA PRO A 195 42.75 9.70 18.10
C PRO A 195 42.56 11.21 18.12
N GLY A 196 41.63 11.71 18.97
CA GLY A 196 41.32 13.14 19.05
C GLY A 196 42.15 13.91 20.09
N SER A 197 42.88 13.21 20.98
CA SER A 197 43.64 13.81 22.09
C SER A 197 45.10 13.39 22.18
N ALA A 198 45.57 12.62 21.23
CA ALA A 198 46.98 12.15 21.14
C ALA A 198 47.86 13.15 20.37
#